data_3ff47a9bd271b72229c8c9edf164b543
#
_entry.id   3ff47a9bd271b72229c8c9edf164b543
#
_cell.length_a   1.000
_cell.length_b   1.000
_cell.length_c   1.000
_cell.angle_alpha   90.00
_cell.angle_beta   90.00
_cell.angle_gamma   90.00
#
_symmetry.space_group_name_H-M   'P 1'
#
loop_
_entity.id
_entity.type
_entity.pdbx_description
1 polymer ?
#
loop_
_entity_poly.entity_id
_entity_poly.type
_entity_poly.pdbx_seq_one_letter_code
_entity_poly.pdbx_strand_id
1 'polypeptide(L)'
;MNRRIVAGLLFGSALILAGCIQPPPAPIPPPRAEAIPNPPVSPVPLMWQPGHWDWTGNSFVWTPGQYVQSAGHGGTWMPGWWQQTGAGWVWQPAHWV
;
A
#
# COMPACT_ATOMS: atom_id res chain seq x y z
N MET A 1 39.65 14.16 28.60
CA MET A 1 39.18 15.26 27.76
C MET A 1 38.83 14.81 26.36
N ASN A 2 39.73 14.09 25.70
CA ASN A 2 39.47 13.63 24.32
C ASN A 2 38.24 12.66 24.22
N ARG A 3 37.94 11.95 25.28
CA ARG A 3 36.78 11.03 25.31
C ARG A 3 35.45 11.74 25.15
N ARG A 4 35.30 12.95 25.67
CA ARG A 4 34.07 13.73 25.55
C ARG A 4 33.81 14.18 24.13
N ILE A 5 34.84 14.53 23.40
CA ILE A 5 34.75 14.98 22.01
C ILE A 5 34.32 13.82 21.11
N VAL A 6 34.90 12.64 21.32
CA VAL A 6 34.53 11.44 20.54
C VAL A 6 33.07 11.04 20.75
N ALA A 7 32.58 11.10 21.98
CA ALA A 7 31.17 10.78 22.27
C ALA A 7 30.23 11.74 21.57
N GLY A 8 30.57 13.04 21.50
CA GLY A 8 29.74 14.01 20.81
C GLY A 8 29.64 13.76 19.29
N LEU A 9 30.73 13.35 18.67
CA LEU A 9 30.74 13.02 17.24
C LEU A 9 29.90 11.82 16.91
N LEU A 10 29.96 10.78 17.71
CA LEU A 10 29.11 9.57 17.52
C LEU A 10 27.63 9.91 17.63
N PHE A 11 27.26 10.76 18.53
CA PHE A 11 25.87 11.18 18.71
C PHE A 11 25.34 11.96 17.51
N GLY A 12 26.15 12.85 16.92
CA GLY A 12 25.78 13.59 15.73
C GLY A 12 25.53 12.71 14.52
N SER A 13 26.30 11.65 14.32
CA SER A 13 26.11 10.70 13.23
C SER A 13 24.77 9.96 13.33
N ALA A 14 24.35 9.58 14.52
CA ALA A 14 23.06 8.90 14.72
C ALA A 14 21.89 9.82 14.35
N LEU A 15 21.95 11.10 14.67
CA LEU A 15 20.92 12.08 14.32
C LEU A 15 20.79 12.28 12.81
N ILE A 16 21.91 12.31 12.08
CA ILE A 16 21.92 12.48 10.62
C ILE A 16 21.23 11.27 9.94
N LEU A 17 21.47 10.04 10.39
CA LEU A 17 20.84 8.84 9.84
C LEU A 17 19.33 8.86 10.06
N ALA A 18 18.88 9.27 11.24
CA ALA A 18 17.44 9.36 11.53
C ALA A 18 16.73 10.39 10.62
N GLY A 19 17.41 11.46 10.21
CA GLY A 19 16.85 12.49 9.34
C GLY A 19 16.68 12.07 7.88
N CYS A 20 17.24 10.90 7.46
CA CYS A 20 17.13 10.43 6.08
C CYS A 20 15.88 9.59 5.81
N ILE A 21 15.10 9.24 6.83
CA ILE A 21 13.90 8.43 6.70
C ILE A 21 12.71 9.36 6.48
N GLN A 22 12.01 9.16 5.37
CA GLN A 22 10.82 9.94 5.04
C GLN A 22 9.59 9.05 5.04
N PRO A 23 8.43 9.58 5.49
CA PRO A 23 7.18 8.84 5.40
C PRO A 23 6.68 8.79 3.96
N PRO A 24 5.78 7.83 3.62
CA PRO A 24 5.12 7.82 2.32
C PRO A 24 4.28 9.09 2.10
N PRO A 25 3.93 9.41 0.83
CA PRO A 25 3.21 10.65 0.49
C PRO A 25 1.90 10.85 1.24
N ALA A 26 1.16 9.76 1.48
CA ALA A 26 -0.10 9.80 2.22
C ALA A 26 -0.34 8.46 2.89
N PRO A 27 -0.88 8.45 4.13
CA PRO A 27 -1.25 7.20 4.77
C PRO A 27 -2.44 6.57 4.03
N ILE A 28 -2.42 5.25 3.89
CA ILE A 28 -3.53 4.51 3.27
C ILE A 28 -4.71 4.57 4.24
N PRO A 29 -5.90 5.04 3.78
CA PRO A 29 -7.07 5.03 4.65
C PRO A 29 -7.47 3.60 5.03
N PRO A 30 -8.18 3.41 6.16
CA PRO A 30 -8.68 2.09 6.50
C PRO A 30 -9.68 1.61 5.45
N PRO A 31 -9.73 0.29 5.18
CA PRO A 31 -10.69 -0.26 4.23
C PRO A 31 -12.14 0.07 4.66
N ARG A 32 -12.99 0.33 3.69
CA ARG A 32 -14.42 0.51 3.94
C ARG A 32 -15.09 -0.85 4.08
N ALA A 33 -15.97 -0.98 5.06
CA ALA A 33 -16.82 -2.15 5.18
C ALA A 33 -17.85 -2.14 4.06
N GLU A 34 -17.95 -3.26 3.35
CA GLU A 34 -18.94 -3.45 2.29
C GLU A 34 -19.71 -4.75 2.52
N ALA A 35 -21.02 -4.72 2.30
CA ALA A 35 -21.82 -5.93 2.24
C ALA A 35 -21.56 -6.59 0.89
N ILE A 36 -21.18 -7.87 0.90
CA ILE A 36 -20.99 -8.64 -0.33
C ILE A 36 -22.37 -9.14 -0.78
N PRO A 37 -22.90 -8.67 -1.92
CA PRO A 37 -24.19 -9.15 -2.41
C PRO A 37 -24.10 -10.59 -2.93
N ASN A 38 -25.23 -11.23 -3.08
CA ASN A 38 -25.27 -12.53 -3.74
C ASN A 38 -24.73 -12.39 -5.17
N PRO A 39 -23.95 -13.38 -5.66
CA PRO A 39 -23.45 -13.30 -7.02
C PRO A 39 -24.60 -13.34 -8.02
N PRO A 40 -24.50 -12.57 -9.12
CA PRO A 40 -25.51 -12.65 -10.18
C PRO A 40 -25.46 -14.00 -10.90
N VAL A 41 -26.54 -14.35 -11.55
CA VAL A 41 -26.56 -15.54 -12.42
C VAL A 41 -25.57 -15.29 -13.56
N SER A 42 -24.65 -16.25 -13.75
CA SER A 42 -23.59 -16.11 -14.74
C SER A 42 -23.30 -17.47 -15.39
N PRO A 43 -23.02 -17.50 -16.71
CA PRO A 43 -22.61 -18.73 -17.38
C PRO A 43 -21.17 -19.15 -17.05
N VAL A 44 -20.42 -18.30 -16.40
CA VAL A 44 -19.01 -18.55 -16.01
C VAL A 44 -18.83 -18.37 -14.51
N PRO A 45 -17.86 -19.05 -13.90
CA PRO A 45 -17.57 -18.86 -12.48
C PRO A 45 -17.14 -17.44 -12.18
N LEU A 46 -17.70 -16.88 -11.11
CA LEU A 46 -17.37 -15.54 -10.60
C LEU A 46 -16.66 -15.63 -9.27
N MET A 47 -15.87 -14.61 -8.99
CA MET A 47 -15.24 -14.41 -7.69
C MET A 47 -15.41 -12.95 -7.26
N TRP A 48 -15.44 -12.73 -5.94
CA TRP A 48 -15.56 -11.39 -5.40
C TRP A 48 -14.21 -10.70 -5.41
N GLN A 49 -14.14 -9.54 -6.08
CA GLN A 49 -13.00 -8.65 -6.00
C GLN A 49 -13.27 -7.60 -4.93
N PRO A 50 -12.49 -7.57 -3.84
CA PRO A 50 -12.74 -6.62 -2.77
C PRO A 50 -12.66 -5.17 -3.21
N GLY A 51 -13.46 -4.31 -2.57
CA GLY A 51 -13.25 -2.88 -2.68
C GLY A 51 -11.87 -2.49 -2.19
N HIS A 52 -11.32 -1.45 -2.75
CA HIS A 52 -9.95 -1.05 -2.45
C HIS A 52 -9.70 0.42 -2.74
N TRP A 53 -8.61 0.93 -2.19
CA TRP A 53 -8.17 2.29 -2.45
C TRP A 53 -7.22 2.31 -3.64
N ASP A 54 -7.45 3.27 -4.54
CA ASP A 54 -6.56 3.57 -5.65
C ASP A 54 -5.94 4.96 -5.46
N TRP A 55 -4.65 5.08 -5.72
CA TRP A 55 -3.95 6.35 -5.66
C TRP A 55 -3.96 7.03 -7.03
N THR A 56 -4.46 8.28 -7.08
CA THR A 56 -4.57 9.03 -8.33
C THR A 56 -3.34 9.87 -8.66
N GLY A 57 -2.38 9.93 -7.75
CA GLY A 57 -1.26 10.86 -7.80
C GLY A 57 -1.41 12.03 -6.82
N ASN A 58 -2.62 12.28 -6.35
CA ASN A 58 -2.94 13.36 -5.41
C ASN A 58 -3.73 12.89 -4.20
N SER A 59 -4.57 11.89 -4.36
CA SER A 59 -5.48 11.44 -3.30
C SER A 59 -5.84 9.98 -3.49
N PHE A 60 -6.41 9.39 -2.43
CA PHE A 60 -6.99 8.05 -2.51
C PHE A 60 -8.45 8.14 -2.93
N VAL A 61 -8.85 7.27 -3.86
CA VAL A 61 -10.22 7.10 -4.32
C VAL A 61 -10.65 5.67 -4.06
N TRP A 62 -11.86 5.49 -3.51
CA TRP A 62 -12.39 4.16 -3.24
C TRP A 62 -13.00 3.55 -4.50
N THR A 63 -12.57 2.32 -4.83
CA THR A 63 -13.18 1.50 -5.87
C THR A 63 -14.03 0.44 -5.18
N PRO A 64 -15.35 0.44 -5.37
CA PRO A 64 -16.22 -0.56 -4.73
C PRO A 64 -15.89 -1.98 -5.18
N GLY A 65 -16.13 -2.94 -4.29
CA GLY A 65 -16.01 -4.35 -4.64
C GLY A 65 -16.97 -4.75 -5.75
N GLN A 66 -16.61 -5.77 -6.51
CA GLN A 66 -17.42 -6.27 -7.61
C GLN A 66 -17.13 -7.75 -7.89
N TYR A 67 -18.09 -8.43 -8.48
CA TYR A 67 -17.84 -9.77 -9.00
C TYR A 67 -17.11 -9.70 -10.33
N VAL A 68 -16.08 -10.51 -10.47
CA VAL A 68 -15.29 -10.66 -11.69
C VAL A 68 -15.23 -12.12 -12.10
N GLN A 69 -14.95 -12.39 -13.37
CA GLN A 69 -14.75 -13.75 -13.82
C GLN A 69 -13.52 -14.35 -13.15
N SER A 70 -13.61 -15.60 -12.70
CA SER A 70 -12.49 -16.28 -12.05
C SER A 70 -11.36 -16.59 -13.02
N ALA A 71 -11.70 -16.84 -14.28
CA ALA A 71 -10.70 -17.17 -15.31
C ALA A 71 -9.79 -16.00 -15.58
N GLY A 72 -8.49 -16.26 -15.67
CA GLY A 72 -7.49 -15.24 -15.97
C GLY A 72 -6.96 -14.50 -14.74
N HIS A 73 -7.47 -14.79 -13.54
CA HIS A 73 -6.99 -14.21 -12.30
C HIS A 73 -6.33 -15.26 -11.41
N GLY A 74 -5.33 -14.84 -10.64
CA GLY A 74 -4.82 -15.64 -9.54
C GLY A 74 -5.84 -15.74 -8.41
N GLY A 75 -5.60 -16.63 -7.45
CA GLY A 75 -6.52 -16.88 -6.34
C GLY A 75 -6.34 -15.94 -5.14
N THR A 76 -5.33 -15.08 -5.14
CA THR A 76 -4.99 -14.24 -4.00
C THR A 76 -5.08 -12.77 -4.37
N TRP A 77 -5.86 -12.02 -3.58
CA TRP A 77 -5.97 -10.58 -3.72
C TRP A 77 -4.88 -9.88 -2.91
N MET A 78 -4.14 -8.98 -3.57
CA MET A 78 -3.12 -8.17 -2.91
C MET A 78 -3.59 -6.73 -2.85
N PRO A 79 -3.75 -6.14 -1.64
CA PRO A 79 -4.10 -4.73 -1.52
C PRO A 79 -2.98 -3.83 -2.01
N GLY A 80 -3.33 -2.62 -2.42
CA GLY A 80 -2.34 -1.62 -2.81
C GLY A 80 -1.47 -1.20 -1.64
N TRP A 81 -0.24 -0.79 -1.92
CA TRP A 81 0.72 -0.40 -0.89
C TRP A 81 1.78 0.54 -1.43
N TRP A 82 2.44 1.23 -0.51
CA TRP A 82 3.56 2.10 -0.86
C TRP A 82 4.87 1.32 -0.82
N GLN A 83 5.57 1.33 -1.95
CA GLN A 83 6.91 0.75 -2.04
C GLN A 83 7.95 1.85 -2.02
N GLN A 84 8.91 1.74 -1.12
CA GLN A 84 10.06 2.64 -1.09
C GLN A 84 11.10 2.18 -2.10
N THR A 85 11.55 3.10 -2.95
CA THR A 85 12.60 2.87 -3.94
C THR A 85 13.71 3.91 -3.76
N GLY A 86 14.83 3.73 -4.46
CA GLY A 86 15.92 4.71 -4.46
C GLY A 86 15.49 6.07 -5.01
N ALA A 87 14.46 6.13 -5.82
CA ALA A 87 13.91 7.36 -6.39
C ALA A 87 12.75 7.93 -5.56
N GLY A 88 12.37 7.29 -4.47
CA GLY A 88 11.27 7.71 -3.60
C GLY A 88 10.18 6.64 -3.48
N TRP A 89 9.00 7.07 -3.05
CA TRP A 89 7.86 6.18 -2.84
C TRP A 89 7.09 5.98 -4.14
N VAL A 90 6.71 4.72 -4.41
CA VAL A 90 5.92 4.34 -5.57
C VAL A 90 4.69 3.58 -5.10
N TRP A 91 3.52 3.95 -5.60
CA TRP A 91 2.28 3.22 -5.32
C TRP A 91 2.23 1.94 -6.13
N GLN A 92 2.01 0.82 -5.43
CA GLN A 92 1.75 -0.47 -6.05
C GLN A 92 0.25 -0.73 -6.00
N PRO A 93 -0.45 -0.73 -7.15
CA PRO A 93 -1.90 -0.91 -7.16
C PRO A 93 -2.33 -2.28 -6.65
N ALA A 94 -3.52 -2.33 -6.07
CA ALA A 94 -4.14 -3.60 -5.70
C ALA A 94 -4.34 -4.48 -6.94
N HIS A 95 -4.09 -5.78 -6.80
CA HIS A 95 -4.18 -6.71 -7.91
C HIS A 95 -4.30 -8.16 -7.47
N TRP A 96 -4.63 -9.03 -8.39
CA TRP A 96 -4.63 -10.48 -8.20
C TRP A 96 -3.25 -11.06 -8.47
N VAL A 97 -2.87 -12.04 -7.65
CA VAL A 97 -1.63 -12.83 -7.84
C VAL A 97 -1.91 -14.32 -7.89
#